data_e0cc90501f6bde0bf11ca67949380f1b
#
_entry.id   e0cc90501f6bde0bf11ca67949380f1b
#
_cell.length_a   1.000
_cell.length_b   1.000
_cell.length_c   1.000
_cell.angle_alpha   90.00
_cell.angle_beta   90.00
_cell.angle_gamma   90.00
#
_symmetry.space_group_name_H-M   'P 1'
#
loop_
_entity.id
_entity.type
_entity.pdbx_description
1 polymer ?
#
loop_
_entity_poly.entity_id
_entity_poly.type
_entity_poly.pdbx_seq_one_letter_code
_entity_poly.pdbx_strand_id
1 'polypeptide(L)'
;KTLYGPGFIIDELCGLTFRISSHSFYQVNATQTEVLYRKAIEMAHFTGTETAMDAYCGTGTIGLVAAKGLPGAETAHAARVIGVDNVASAIKDARENARHNGIENADFTAEDAGHFMDKLAKEGESLDVLLMDPPRAGSNEQFLRSACSLAPKRIVYISCNPNTQARDVEYLVKNGYRLTEVHPVDMFPHTNHVENICALELQ
;
A
#
# COMPACT_ATOMS: atom_id res chain seq x y z
N LYS A 1 -15.47 24.02 3.25
CA LYS A 1 -15.50 25.28 2.47
C LYS A 1 -14.08 25.80 2.31
N THR A 2 -13.58 25.84 1.08
CA THR A 2 -12.28 26.43 0.76
C THR A 2 -12.32 27.93 1.03
N LEU A 3 -11.42 28.46 1.84
CA LEU A 3 -11.32 29.91 2.13
C LEU A 3 -10.39 30.61 1.13
N TYR A 4 -9.35 29.89 0.68
CA TYR A 4 -8.35 30.40 -0.26
C TYR A 4 -7.68 29.25 -1.00
N GLY A 5 -7.25 29.47 -2.26
CA GLY A 5 -6.53 28.51 -3.09
C GLY A 5 -7.43 27.45 -3.75
N PRO A 6 -6.82 26.48 -4.47
CA PRO A 6 -7.53 25.49 -5.28
C PRO A 6 -8.15 24.35 -4.43
N GLY A 7 -7.90 24.29 -3.12
CA GLY A 7 -8.40 23.24 -2.22
C GLY A 7 -7.61 21.93 -2.26
N PHE A 8 -6.44 21.92 -2.86
CA PHE A 8 -5.49 20.79 -2.90
C PHE A 8 -4.05 21.31 -2.93
N ILE A 9 -3.11 20.43 -2.62
CA ILE A 9 -1.66 20.66 -2.83
C ILE A 9 -1.15 19.68 -3.88
N ILE A 10 -0.01 20.01 -4.47
CA ILE A 10 0.76 19.13 -5.35
C ILE A 10 2.06 18.81 -4.65
N ASP A 11 2.46 17.54 -4.65
CA ASP A 11 3.75 17.09 -4.12
C ASP A 11 4.35 16.04 -5.06
N GLU A 12 5.67 15.86 -4.98
CA GLU A 12 6.41 14.87 -5.75
C GLU A 12 6.95 13.78 -4.83
N LEU A 13 6.77 12.52 -5.20
CA LEU A 13 7.21 11.37 -4.41
C LEU A 13 7.60 10.21 -5.34
N CYS A 14 8.81 9.67 -5.18
CA CYS A 14 9.33 8.57 -6.02
C CYS A 14 9.23 8.86 -7.54
N GLY A 15 9.41 10.10 -7.96
CA GLY A 15 9.33 10.52 -9.35
C GLY A 15 7.91 10.63 -9.93
N LEU A 16 6.89 10.55 -9.09
CA LEU A 16 5.49 10.77 -9.45
C LEU A 16 4.96 12.05 -8.80
N THR A 17 4.03 12.71 -9.50
CA THR A 17 3.35 13.90 -9.01
C THR A 17 1.99 13.53 -8.43
N PHE A 18 1.72 13.93 -7.20
CA PHE A 18 0.48 13.64 -6.49
C PHE A 18 -0.33 14.90 -6.21
N ARG A 19 -1.60 14.85 -6.55
CA ARG A 19 -2.60 15.80 -6.09
C ARG A 19 -3.23 15.26 -4.80
N ILE A 20 -3.20 16.07 -3.76
CA ILE A 20 -3.65 15.70 -2.42
C ILE A 20 -4.74 16.69 -2.00
N SER A 21 -5.97 16.20 -1.84
CA SER A 21 -7.08 17.02 -1.36
C SER A 21 -7.03 17.20 0.15
N SER A 22 -7.72 18.24 0.66
CA SER A 22 -7.71 18.59 2.10
C SER A 22 -8.31 17.52 3.03
N HIS A 23 -8.92 16.48 2.48
CA HIS A 23 -9.55 15.38 3.23
C HIS A 23 -8.77 14.07 3.12
N SER A 24 -7.69 14.05 2.34
CA SER A 24 -6.88 12.86 2.12
C SER A 24 -5.71 12.81 3.07
N PHE A 25 -5.40 11.63 3.59
CA PHE A 25 -4.17 11.40 4.32
C PHE A 25 -2.98 11.42 3.35
N TYR A 26 -1.89 12.02 3.75
CA TYR A 26 -0.62 12.01 3.04
C TYR A 26 0.54 12.10 4.03
N GLN A 27 1.63 11.39 3.76
CA GLN A 27 2.81 11.38 4.62
C GLN A 27 3.50 12.75 4.61
N VAL A 28 3.78 13.30 5.80
CA VAL A 28 4.30 14.68 5.94
C VAL A 28 5.80 14.82 5.76
N ASN A 29 6.57 13.73 5.90
CA ASN A 29 8.03 13.71 5.72
C ASN A 29 8.36 13.09 4.36
N ALA A 30 8.32 13.88 3.29
CA ALA A 30 8.51 13.40 1.91
C ALA A 30 9.82 12.60 1.74
N THR A 31 10.93 13.08 2.29
CA THR A 31 12.24 12.40 2.20
C THR A 31 12.22 11.01 2.82
N GLN A 32 11.66 10.87 4.02
CA GLN A 32 11.57 9.56 4.68
C GLN A 32 10.48 8.68 4.07
N THR A 33 9.45 9.28 3.50
CA THR A 33 8.42 8.55 2.75
C THR A 33 9.01 7.91 1.49
N GLU A 34 9.91 8.57 0.80
CA GLU A 34 10.63 7.97 -0.33
C GLU A 34 11.49 6.77 0.12
N VAL A 35 12.18 6.87 1.26
CA VAL A 35 12.94 5.75 1.83
C VAL A 35 12.00 4.57 2.16
N LEU A 36 10.87 4.87 2.82
CA LEU A 36 9.85 3.88 3.19
C LEU A 36 9.29 3.16 1.95
N TYR A 37 8.84 3.92 0.95
CA TYR A 37 8.22 3.36 -0.25
C TYR A 37 9.23 2.62 -1.12
N ARG A 38 10.44 3.17 -1.30
CA ARG A 38 11.51 2.46 -2.00
C ARG A 38 11.76 1.10 -1.37
N LYS A 39 11.91 1.06 -0.04
CA LYS A 39 12.14 -0.21 0.65
C LYS A 39 10.96 -1.17 0.54
N ALA A 40 9.72 -0.69 0.66
CA ALA A 40 8.52 -1.51 0.49
C ALA A 40 8.43 -2.13 -0.92
N ILE A 41 8.72 -1.36 -1.96
CA ILE A 41 8.72 -1.84 -3.35
C ILE A 41 9.87 -2.83 -3.59
N GLU A 42 11.07 -2.59 -3.03
CA GLU A 42 12.17 -3.57 -3.07
C GLU A 42 11.76 -4.89 -2.42
N MET A 43 11.14 -4.85 -1.24
CA MET A 43 10.66 -6.04 -0.51
C MET A 43 9.49 -6.74 -1.22
N ALA A 44 8.78 -6.08 -2.13
CA ALA A 44 7.72 -6.69 -2.93
C ALA A 44 8.26 -7.62 -4.03
N HIS A 45 9.52 -7.45 -4.45
CA HIS A 45 10.23 -8.25 -5.46
C HIS A 45 9.49 -8.32 -6.81
N PHE A 46 8.98 -7.19 -7.29
CA PHE A 46 8.30 -7.13 -8.58
C PHE A 46 9.26 -7.44 -9.74
N THR A 47 8.74 -8.14 -10.75
CA THR A 47 9.45 -8.55 -11.98
C THR A 47 8.76 -8.07 -13.26
N GLY A 48 7.65 -7.36 -13.15
CA GLY A 48 6.83 -6.91 -14.28
C GLY A 48 5.71 -7.89 -14.66
N THR A 49 5.47 -8.92 -13.86
CA THR A 49 4.46 -9.96 -14.17
C THR A 49 3.38 -10.10 -13.10
N GLU A 50 3.59 -9.51 -11.92
CA GLU A 50 2.74 -9.71 -10.75
C GLU A 50 1.47 -8.86 -10.80
N THR A 51 0.37 -9.43 -10.32
CA THR A 51 -0.82 -8.68 -9.89
C THR A 51 -0.66 -8.34 -8.41
N ALA A 52 -0.64 -7.04 -8.11
CA ALA A 52 -0.57 -6.53 -6.74
C ALA A 52 -1.88 -5.89 -6.31
N MET A 53 -2.21 -6.01 -5.03
CA MET A 53 -3.26 -5.22 -4.37
C MET A 53 -2.62 -4.24 -3.40
N ASP A 54 -3.03 -2.98 -3.46
CA ASP A 54 -2.73 -1.93 -2.47
C ASP A 54 -3.96 -1.76 -1.57
N ALA A 55 -3.94 -2.42 -0.42
CA ALA A 55 -5.00 -2.34 0.57
C ALA A 55 -4.79 -1.15 1.50
N TYR A 56 -5.86 -0.41 1.77
CA TYR A 56 -5.83 0.89 2.46
C TYR A 56 -5.09 1.95 1.62
N CYS A 57 -5.29 1.94 0.29
CA CYS A 57 -4.46 2.66 -0.67
C CYS A 57 -4.54 4.18 -0.56
N GLY A 58 -5.52 4.75 0.12
CA GLY A 58 -5.71 6.19 0.23
C GLY A 58 -5.74 6.87 -1.13
N THR A 59 -4.84 7.83 -1.37
CA THR A 59 -4.69 8.53 -2.65
C THR A 59 -3.88 7.75 -3.69
N GLY A 60 -3.60 6.47 -3.42
CA GLY A 60 -2.94 5.54 -4.34
C GLY A 60 -1.41 5.66 -4.39
N THR A 61 -0.79 6.28 -3.39
CA THR A 61 0.64 6.60 -3.46
C THR A 61 1.52 5.37 -3.60
N ILE A 62 1.37 4.37 -2.74
CA ILE A 62 2.20 3.14 -2.79
C ILE A 62 1.86 2.34 -4.05
N GLY A 63 0.57 2.15 -4.34
CA GLY A 63 0.13 1.39 -5.51
C GLY A 63 0.58 1.99 -6.83
N LEU A 64 0.58 3.32 -6.97
CA LEU A 64 1.06 3.99 -8.18
C LEU A 64 2.59 3.86 -8.34
N VAL A 65 3.34 3.93 -7.23
CA VAL A 65 4.79 3.65 -7.27
C VAL A 65 5.04 2.18 -7.64
N ALA A 66 4.25 1.23 -7.13
CA ALA A 66 4.32 -0.18 -7.51
C ALA A 66 3.99 -0.41 -9.00
N ALA A 67 3.01 0.31 -9.54
CA ALA A 67 2.60 0.20 -10.95
C ALA A 67 3.62 0.80 -11.92
N LYS A 68 4.32 1.88 -11.53
CA LYS A 68 5.29 2.59 -12.37
C LYS A 68 6.70 2.02 -12.26
N GLY A 69 7.06 1.47 -11.10
CA GLY A 69 8.43 1.20 -10.71
C GLY A 69 9.15 2.44 -10.15
N LEU A 70 10.25 2.20 -9.46
CA LEU A 70 11.07 3.24 -8.88
C LEU A 70 11.99 3.89 -9.94
N PRO A 71 12.32 5.17 -9.81
CA PRO A 71 13.34 5.80 -10.65
C PRO A 71 14.67 5.03 -10.59
N GLY A 72 15.18 4.63 -11.77
CA GLY A 72 16.38 3.81 -11.91
C GLY A 72 16.17 2.29 -11.74
N ALA A 73 14.93 1.85 -11.49
CA ALA A 73 14.54 0.43 -11.39
C ALA A 73 13.15 0.21 -12.01
N GLU A 74 12.90 0.84 -13.16
CA GLU A 74 11.59 0.85 -13.82
C GLU A 74 11.11 -0.52 -14.29
N THR A 75 11.99 -1.51 -14.40
CA THR A 75 11.64 -2.90 -14.70
C THR A 75 11.09 -3.67 -13.49
N ALA A 76 11.33 -3.16 -12.28
CA ALA A 76 10.83 -3.73 -11.03
C ALA A 76 9.48 -3.08 -10.66
N HIS A 77 8.43 -3.41 -11.43
CA HIS A 77 7.06 -2.91 -11.23
C HIS A 77 6.05 -4.05 -11.26
N ALA A 78 4.84 -3.82 -10.76
CA ALA A 78 3.72 -4.74 -10.91
C ALA A 78 3.13 -4.64 -12.34
N ALA A 79 2.77 -5.78 -12.93
CA ALA A 79 2.04 -5.79 -14.21
C ALA A 79 0.65 -5.14 -14.08
N ARG A 80 0.00 -5.36 -12.93
CA ARG A 80 -1.30 -4.78 -12.58
C ARG A 80 -1.35 -4.43 -11.10
N VAL A 81 -1.96 -3.29 -10.78
CA VAL A 81 -2.24 -2.88 -9.40
C VAL A 81 -3.74 -2.67 -9.19
N ILE A 82 -4.27 -3.18 -8.09
CA ILE A 82 -5.64 -2.98 -7.64
C ILE A 82 -5.59 -2.23 -6.31
N GLY A 83 -5.89 -0.94 -6.31
CA GLY A 83 -5.98 -0.13 -5.10
C GLY A 83 -7.38 -0.17 -4.51
N VAL A 84 -7.49 -0.42 -3.21
CA VAL A 84 -8.77 -0.50 -2.50
C VAL A 84 -8.72 0.31 -1.21
N ASP A 85 -9.71 1.18 -1.05
CA ASP A 85 -9.91 1.98 0.15
C ASP A 85 -11.40 2.26 0.34
N ASN A 86 -11.87 2.36 1.58
CA ASN A 86 -13.27 2.66 1.87
C ASN A 86 -13.63 4.15 1.73
N VAL A 87 -12.64 5.04 1.57
CA VAL A 87 -12.83 6.48 1.46
C VAL A 87 -12.97 6.89 -0.02
N ALA A 88 -14.21 7.07 -0.49
CA ALA A 88 -14.49 7.38 -1.89
C ALA A 88 -13.78 8.64 -2.43
N SER A 89 -13.56 9.66 -1.59
CA SER A 89 -12.80 10.86 -1.98
C SER A 89 -11.32 10.56 -2.23
N ALA A 90 -10.70 9.70 -1.42
CA ALA A 90 -9.33 9.26 -1.61
C ALA A 90 -9.18 8.44 -2.91
N ILE A 91 -10.11 7.55 -3.19
CA ILE A 91 -10.16 6.79 -4.46
C ILE A 91 -10.32 7.70 -5.67
N LYS A 92 -11.10 8.78 -5.54
CA LYS A 92 -11.17 9.79 -6.60
C LYS A 92 -9.82 10.43 -6.86
N ASP A 93 -9.11 10.85 -5.80
CA ASP A 93 -7.77 11.41 -5.91
C ASP A 93 -6.78 10.37 -6.49
N ALA A 94 -6.84 9.10 -6.08
CA ALA A 94 -6.01 8.02 -6.62
C ALA A 94 -6.17 7.85 -8.14
N ARG A 95 -7.41 7.86 -8.64
CA ARG A 95 -7.71 7.79 -10.08
C ARG A 95 -7.23 9.04 -10.84
N GLU A 96 -7.32 10.22 -10.23
CA GLU A 96 -6.78 11.46 -10.82
C GLU A 96 -5.25 11.41 -10.85
N ASN A 97 -4.59 10.91 -9.81
CA ASN A 97 -3.15 10.73 -9.73
C ASN A 97 -2.63 9.71 -10.76
N ALA A 98 -3.34 8.58 -10.95
CA ALA A 98 -3.00 7.61 -12.00
C ALA A 98 -2.99 8.27 -13.39
N ARG A 99 -4.07 8.99 -13.73
CA ARG A 99 -4.20 9.71 -15.02
C ARG A 99 -3.13 10.77 -15.20
N HIS A 100 -2.85 11.54 -14.14
CA HIS A 100 -1.85 12.62 -14.20
C HIS A 100 -0.45 12.08 -14.48
N ASN A 101 -0.10 10.91 -13.94
CA ASN A 101 1.18 10.25 -14.12
C ASN A 101 1.23 9.31 -15.35
N GLY A 102 0.15 9.21 -16.14
CA GLY A 102 0.08 8.32 -17.30
C GLY A 102 0.19 6.83 -16.93
N ILE A 103 -0.33 6.45 -15.75
CA ILE A 103 -0.33 5.07 -15.27
C ILE A 103 -1.68 4.43 -15.65
N GLU A 104 -1.63 3.39 -16.50
CA GLU A 104 -2.80 2.72 -17.07
C GLU A 104 -3.01 1.32 -16.47
N ASN A 105 -2.02 0.78 -15.77
CA ASN A 105 -2.04 -0.56 -15.17
C ASN A 105 -2.45 -0.54 -13.68
N ALA A 106 -3.11 0.52 -13.22
CA ALA A 106 -3.62 0.63 -11.85
C ALA A 106 -5.11 0.99 -11.85
N ASP A 107 -5.92 0.15 -11.21
CA ASP A 107 -7.35 0.35 -10.98
C ASP A 107 -7.62 0.65 -9.51
N PHE A 108 -8.58 1.55 -9.21
CA PHE A 108 -8.90 1.94 -7.84
C PHE A 108 -10.40 1.77 -7.56
N THR A 109 -10.73 1.15 -6.41
CA THR A 109 -12.13 0.84 -6.03
C THR A 109 -12.41 1.32 -4.60
N ALA A 110 -13.56 1.98 -4.42
CA ALA A 110 -14.05 2.40 -3.11
C ALA A 110 -14.85 1.26 -2.48
N GLU A 111 -14.18 0.43 -1.66
CA GLU A 111 -14.77 -0.74 -1.00
C GLU A 111 -13.94 -1.08 0.25
N ASP A 112 -14.50 -1.89 1.16
CA ASP A 112 -13.72 -2.51 2.24
C ASP A 112 -12.75 -3.54 1.64
N ALA A 113 -11.47 -3.44 2.00
CA ALA A 113 -10.42 -4.26 1.41
C ALA A 113 -10.58 -5.76 1.74
N GLY A 114 -11.09 -6.09 2.93
CA GLY A 114 -11.36 -7.49 3.32
C GLY A 114 -12.49 -8.09 2.49
N HIS A 115 -13.60 -7.34 2.32
CA HIS A 115 -14.70 -7.77 1.46
C HIS A 115 -14.28 -7.91 0.00
N PHE A 116 -13.46 -6.99 -0.49
CA PHE A 116 -12.93 -7.07 -1.86
C PHE A 116 -12.07 -8.32 -2.08
N MET A 117 -11.18 -8.65 -1.14
CA MET A 117 -10.39 -9.89 -1.19
C MET A 117 -11.26 -11.15 -1.14
N ASP A 118 -12.30 -11.18 -0.28
CA ASP A 118 -13.25 -12.30 -0.23
C ASP A 118 -13.97 -12.49 -1.57
N LYS A 119 -14.27 -11.42 -2.27
CA LYS A 119 -14.87 -11.46 -3.61
C LYS A 119 -13.91 -12.03 -4.62
N LEU A 120 -12.68 -11.53 -4.69
CA LEU A 120 -11.64 -12.06 -5.58
C LEU A 120 -11.42 -13.57 -5.36
N ALA A 121 -11.32 -14.01 -4.11
CA ALA A 121 -11.16 -15.42 -3.78
C ALA A 121 -12.34 -16.29 -4.28
N LYS A 122 -13.59 -15.79 -4.16
CA LYS A 122 -14.79 -16.47 -4.65
C LYS A 122 -14.87 -16.54 -6.19
N GLU A 123 -14.33 -15.53 -6.86
CA GLU A 123 -14.26 -15.44 -8.32
C GLU A 123 -13.10 -16.27 -8.89
N GLY A 124 -12.25 -16.86 -8.05
CA GLY A 124 -11.09 -17.64 -8.42
C GLY A 124 -9.94 -16.80 -8.97
N GLU A 125 -9.96 -15.50 -8.69
CA GLU A 125 -8.87 -14.60 -9.03
C GLU A 125 -7.64 -14.87 -8.16
N SER A 126 -6.46 -14.63 -8.69
CA SER A 126 -5.19 -14.78 -7.98
C SER A 126 -4.55 -13.43 -7.71
N LEU A 127 -3.86 -13.35 -6.58
CA LEU A 127 -3.07 -12.18 -6.17
C LEU A 127 -1.63 -12.65 -5.89
N ASP A 128 -0.65 -11.98 -6.48
CA ASP A 128 0.75 -12.30 -6.24
C ASP A 128 1.31 -11.55 -5.03
N VAL A 129 1.01 -10.26 -4.92
CA VAL A 129 1.54 -9.40 -3.87
C VAL A 129 0.42 -8.59 -3.21
N LEU A 130 0.34 -8.63 -1.89
CA LEU A 130 -0.48 -7.73 -1.07
C LEU A 130 0.42 -6.67 -0.44
N LEU A 131 0.24 -5.41 -0.83
CA LEU A 131 0.75 -4.24 -0.11
C LEU A 131 -0.33 -3.79 0.85
N MET A 132 0.03 -3.50 2.11
CA MET A 132 -0.94 -3.03 3.09
C MET A 132 -0.31 -2.02 4.07
N ASP A 133 -1.03 -0.91 4.28
CA ASP A 133 -0.68 0.15 5.22
C ASP A 133 -1.92 0.52 6.06
N PRO A 134 -2.33 -0.36 6.99
CA PRO A 134 -3.54 -0.15 7.77
C PRO A 134 -3.40 0.98 8.79
N PRO A 135 -4.52 1.49 9.36
CA PRO A 135 -4.51 2.45 10.44
C PRO A 135 -3.72 1.94 11.66
N ARG A 136 -3.39 2.85 12.59
CA ARG A 136 -2.59 2.58 13.80
C ARG A 136 -3.10 1.41 14.67
N ALA A 137 -4.38 1.06 14.55
CA ALA A 137 -4.97 -0.09 15.24
C ALA A 137 -4.57 -1.45 14.63
N GLY A 138 -3.90 -1.44 13.49
CA GLY A 138 -3.63 -2.63 12.67
C GLY A 138 -4.85 -3.07 11.87
N SER A 139 -4.76 -4.24 11.26
CA SER A 139 -5.86 -4.84 10.51
C SER A 139 -6.82 -5.59 11.45
N ASN A 140 -8.08 -5.67 11.03
CA ASN A 140 -9.05 -6.49 11.75
C ASN A 140 -8.92 -7.98 11.35
N GLU A 141 -9.48 -8.86 12.18
CA GLU A 141 -9.40 -10.31 11.98
C GLU A 141 -10.04 -10.76 10.65
N GLN A 142 -11.12 -10.10 10.23
CA GLN A 142 -11.77 -10.40 8.94
C GLN A 142 -10.82 -10.14 7.78
N PHE A 143 -10.15 -8.98 7.75
CA PHE A 143 -9.17 -8.65 6.73
C PHE A 143 -8.04 -9.67 6.68
N LEU A 144 -7.44 -10.00 7.84
CA LEU A 144 -6.35 -10.98 7.91
C LEU A 144 -6.78 -12.37 7.43
N ARG A 145 -8.01 -12.78 7.76
CA ARG A 145 -8.61 -14.04 7.27
C ARG A 145 -8.78 -14.03 5.76
N SER A 146 -9.31 -12.93 5.21
CA SER A 146 -9.49 -12.76 3.76
C SER A 146 -8.15 -12.78 3.02
N ALA A 147 -7.10 -12.14 3.59
CA ALA A 147 -5.74 -12.18 3.04
C ALA A 147 -5.19 -13.62 3.02
N CYS A 148 -5.35 -14.38 4.12
CA CYS A 148 -4.95 -15.78 4.16
C CYS A 148 -5.77 -16.67 3.20
N SER A 149 -7.05 -16.37 3.00
CA SER A 149 -7.92 -17.12 2.07
C SER A 149 -7.53 -16.87 0.60
N LEU A 150 -7.22 -15.63 0.24
CA LEU A 150 -6.75 -15.26 -1.10
C LEU A 150 -5.31 -15.75 -1.36
N ALA A 151 -4.55 -15.94 -0.29
CA ALA A 151 -3.21 -16.53 -0.27
C ALA A 151 -2.22 -15.87 -1.25
N PRO A 152 -2.02 -14.52 -1.22
CA PRO A 152 -0.98 -13.90 -2.03
C PRO A 152 0.39 -14.52 -1.70
N LYS A 153 1.25 -14.68 -2.71
CA LYS A 153 2.58 -15.27 -2.56
C LYS A 153 3.46 -14.46 -1.60
N ARG A 154 3.23 -13.13 -1.56
CA ARG A 154 3.98 -12.19 -0.74
C ARG A 154 3.07 -11.13 -0.15
N ILE A 155 3.33 -10.76 1.11
CA ILE A 155 2.70 -9.63 1.79
C ILE A 155 3.80 -8.64 2.19
N VAL A 156 3.64 -7.37 1.84
CA VAL A 156 4.45 -6.26 2.34
C VAL A 156 3.56 -5.40 3.24
N TYR A 157 3.86 -5.40 4.51
CA TYR A 157 3.07 -4.76 5.55
C TYR A 157 3.82 -3.56 6.14
N ILE A 158 3.35 -2.35 5.85
CA ILE A 158 3.83 -1.09 6.42
C ILE A 158 2.97 -0.75 7.64
N SER A 159 3.57 -0.27 8.72
CA SER A 159 2.82 0.11 9.92
C SER A 159 3.53 1.19 10.73
N CYS A 160 2.74 2.18 11.20
CA CYS A 160 3.17 3.18 12.17
C CYS A 160 3.11 2.68 13.63
N ASN A 161 2.75 1.42 13.86
CA ASN A 161 2.66 0.84 15.21
C ASN A 161 3.19 -0.61 15.22
N PRO A 162 4.46 -0.82 15.57
CA PRO A 162 5.06 -2.16 15.61
C PRO A 162 4.34 -3.17 16.51
N ASN A 163 3.63 -2.72 17.56
CA ASN A 163 2.93 -3.64 18.45
C ASN A 163 1.70 -4.27 17.78
N THR A 164 0.89 -3.47 17.08
CA THR A 164 -0.26 -3.99 16.33
C THR A 164 0.19 -4.78 15.12
N GLN A 165 1.28 -4.38 14.47
CA GLN A 165 1.89 -5.13 13.38
C GLN A 165 2.37 -6.51 13.86
N ALA A 166 3.05 -6.59 15.00
CA ALA A 166 3.51 -7.88 15.54
C ALA A 166 2.35 -8.86 15.80
N ARG A 167 1.21 -8.35 16.31
CA ARG A 167 -0.02 -9.14 16.49
C ARG A 167 -0.54 -9.68 15.15
N ASP A 168 -0.61 -8.82 14.15
CA ASP A 168 -1.15 -9.19 12.83
C ASP A 168 -0.19 -10.15 12.10
N VAL A 169 1.13 -9.92 12.20
CA VAL A 169 2.17 -10.81 11.68
C VAL A 169 2.10 -12.20 12.36
N GLU A 170 1.89 -12.24 13.67
CA GLU A 170 1.69 -13.52 14.37
C GLU A 170 0.50 -14.30 13.81
N TYR A 171 -0.61 -13.62 13.51
CA TYR A 171 -1.77 -14.24 12.86
C TYR A 171 -1.42 -14.79 11.47
N LEU A 172 -0.77 -14.01 10.62
CA LEU A 172 -0.35 -14.42 9.27
C LEU A 172 0.60 -15.61 9.32
N VAL A 173 1.58 -15.61 10.25
CA VAL A 173 2.53 -16.72 10.42
C VAL A 173 1.83 -18.00 10.86
N LYS A 174 0.84 -17.92 11.77
CA LYS A 174 0.03 -19.08 12.17
C LYS A 174 -0.84 -19.64 11.05
N ASN A 175 -1.08 -18.84 9.99
CA ASN A 175 -1.92 -19.19 8.85
C ASN A 175 -1.13 -19.37 7.53
N GLY A 176 0.12 -19.83 7.61
CA GLY A 176 0.87 -20.31 6.45
C GLY A 176 1.89 -19.33 5.86
N TYR A 177 2.12 -18.19 6.50
CA TYR A 177 3.17 -17.26 6.05
C TYR A 177 4.44 -17.40 6.90
N ARG A 178 5.56 -17.01 6.30
CA ARG A 178 6.85 -16.88 6.99
C ARG A 178 7.31 -15.43 6.90
N LEU A 179 7.63 -14.82 8.04
CA LEU A 179 8.28 -13.51 8.09
C LEU A 179 9.71 -13.63 7.54
N THR A 180 10.03 -12.87 6.50
CA THR A 180 11.33 -12.95 5.81
C THR A 180 12.19 -11.72 6.06
N GLU A 181 11.58 -10.54 6.14
CA GLU A 181 12.30 -9.29 6.37
C GLU A 181 11.54 -8.39 7.34
N VAL A 182 12.31 -7.59 8.10
CA VAL A 182 11.80 -6.51 8.96
C VAL A 182 12.72 -5.30 8.77
N HIS A 183 12.15 -4.15 8.44
CA HIS A 183 12.92 -2.94 8.18
C HIS A 183 12.25 -1.71 8.83
N PRO A 184 12.82 -1.18 9.94
CA PRO A 184 12.32 0.04 10.56
C PRO A 184 12.78 1.28 9.79
N VAL A 185 11.93 2.30 9.76
CA VAL A 185 12.22 3.62 9.15
C VAL A 185 11.89 4.72 10.17
N ASP A 186 12.86 5.58 10.45
CA ASP A 186 12.68 6.74 11.33
C ASP A 186 11.97 7.87 10.57
N MET A 187 10.63 7.76 10.47
CA MET A 187 9.78 8.73 9.80
C MET A 187 9.69 10.06 10.57
N PHE A 188 9.78 10.01 11.91
CA PHE A 188 9.60 11.15 12.80
C PHE A 188 10.77 11.27 13.79
N PRO A 189 11.96 11.72 13.33
CA PRO A 189 13.14 11.86 14.18
C PRO A 189 12.84 12.65 15.47
N HIS A 190 13.49 12.26 16.57
CA HIS A 190 13.29 12.82 17.91
C HIS A 190 11.92 12.52 18.56
N THR A 191 11.18 11.56 18.03
CA THR A 191 9.95 11.02 18.66
C THR A 191 10.11 9.53 18.95
N ASN A 192 9.13 8.93 19.66
CA ASN A 192 9.06 7.49 19.89
C ASN A 192 8.31 6.75 18.75
N HIS A 193 8.01 7.43 17.65
CA HIS A 193 7.30 6.86 16.52
C HIS A 193 8.28 6.31 15.50
N VAL A 194 8.11 5.06 15.13
CA VAL A 194 8.85 4.40 14.07
C VAL A 194 7.85 3.76 13.10
N GLU A 195 8.09 3.95 11.80
CA GLU A 195 7.45 3.15 10.78
C GLU A 195 8.22 1.84 10.62
N ASN A 196 7.52 0.76 10.35
CA ASN A 196 8.16 -0.53 10.16
C ASN A 196 7.56 -1.27 8.96
N ILE A 197 8.41 -1.86 8.15
CA ILE A 197 8.01 -2.68 7.01
C ILE A 197 8.34 -4.13 7.33
N CYS A 198 7.36 -5.01 7.16
CA CYS A 198 7.56 -6.45 7.20
C CYS A 198 7.27 -7.07 5.84
N ALA A 199 8.10 -8.00 5.39
CA ALA A 199 7.77 -8.88 4.27
C ALA A 199 7.51 -10.30 4.75
N LEU A 200 6.42 -10.90 4.23
CA LEU A 200 6.05 -12.27 4.52
C LEU A 200 5.89 -13.03 3.20
N GLU A 201 6.27 -14.30 3.20
CA GLU A 201 6.10 -15.23 2.07
C GLU A 201 5.18 -16.38 2.47
N LEU A 202 4.32 -16.78 1.53
CA LEU A 202 3.50 -17.97 1.66
C LEU A 202 4.41 -19.21 1.64
N GLN A 203 4.17 -20.17 2.56
CA GLN A 203 4.94 -21.42 2.66
C GLN A 203 4.33 -22.57 1.87
#